data_9765fc41ba6a314207c48ab1463b2136
#
_entry.id   9765fc41ba6a314207c48ab1463b2136
#
_cell.length_a   1.000
_cell.length_b   1.000
_cell.length_c   1.000
_cell.angle_alpha   90.00
_cell.angle_beta   90.00
_cell.angle_gamma   90.00
#
_symmetry.space_group_name_H-M   'P 1'
#
loop_
_entity.id
_entity.type
_entity.pdbx_description
1 polymer ?
#
loop_
_entity_poly.entity_id
_entity_poly.type
_entity_poly.pdbx_seq_one_letter_code
_entity_poly.pdbx_strand_id
1 'polypeptide(L)'
;MAVKNPQFEINIRKNTNANNPGYGKYYPKAVEKQTISLRGLCNHMAEHNSIYGRDIIQGVLMKMSSCISELLSQGNPIKIDGLGTFVPTVESTKEGITRAALLEGKWNANTYVKGVHIRFKPEGSAEDKITSVAFKDMCSLATYGVEEKVDLTPEESDPSKKQYIKKVTPLEDWIAEQKAQG
;
A
#
# COMPACT_ATOMS: atom_id res chain seq x y z
N MET A 1 9.01 -30.59 9.48
CA MET A 1 8.20 -29.64 10.26
C MET A 1 7.30 -28.91 9.30
N ALA A 2 5.99 -28.86 9.52
CA ALA A 2 5.08 -28.08 8.68
C ALA A 2 5.47 -26.60 8.81
N VAL A 3 5.80 -25.95 7.71
CA VAL A 3 6.08 -24.51 7.67
C VAL A 3 4.74 -23.82 8.02
N LYS A 4 4.65 -23.27 9.21
CA LYS A 4 3.48 -22.50 9.63
C LYS A 4 3.44 -21.24 8.78
N ASN A 5 2.38 -21.06 7.99
CA ASN A 5 2.21 -19.84 7.21
C ASN A 5 2.34 -18.59 8.10
N PRO A 6 3.03 -17.53 7.66
CA PRO A 6 3.17 -16.31 8.44
C PRO A 6 1.79 -15.72 8.72
N GLN A 7 1.61 -15.24 9.96
CA GLN A 7 0.37 -14.64 10.39
C GLN A 7 0.22 -13.21 9.86
N PHE A 8 -0.85 -12.97 9.10
CA PHE A 8 -1.24 -11.66 8.62
C PHE A 8 -2.40 -11.14 9.47
N GLU A 9 -2.13 -10.12 10.26
CA GLU A 9 -3.09 -9.54 11.19
C GLU A 9 -4.01 -8.53 10.50
N ILE A 10 -5.29 -8.63 10.79
CA ILE A 10 -6.32 -7.71 10.29
C ILE A 10 -7.12 -7.10 11.43
N ASN A 11 -7.43 -5.81 11.32
CA ASN A 11 -8.42 -5.12 12.13
C ASN A 11 -9.74 -5.02 11.36
N ILE A 12 -10.83 -4.93 12.08
CA ILE A 12 -12.16 -4.63 11.53
C ILE A 12 -12.43 -3.15 11.77
N ARG A 13 -12.82 -2.41 10.73
CA ARG A 13 -13.08 -0.98 10.82
C ARG A 13 -14.44 -0.60 10.22
N LYS A 14 -15.19 0.23 10.95
CA LYS A 14 -16.46 0.79 10.47
C LYS A 14 -16.24 1.80 9.35
N ASN A 15 -16.98 1.68 8.25
CA ASN A 15 -17.02 2.69 7.21
C ASN A 15 -17.88 3.88 7.68
N THR A 16 -17.24 5.02 7.88
CA THR A 16 -17.88 6.28 8.34
C THR A 16 -18.15 7.26 7.20
N ASN A 17 -17.92 6.89 5.94
CA ASN A 17 -18.22 7.74 4.80
C ASN A 17 -19.70 7.64 4.42
N ALA A 18 -20.48 8.67 4.77
CA ALA A 18 -21.92 8.73 4.51
C ALA A 18 -22.29 8.68 3.02
N ASN A 19 -21.37 9.08 2.13
CA ASN A 19 -21.56 9.04 0.67
C ASN A 19 -21.27 7.66 0.04
N ASN A 20 -20.89 6.67 0.86
CA ASN A 20 -20.57 5.33 0.37
C ASN A 20 -21.74 4.37 0.66
N PRO A 21 -22.17 3.51 -0.30
CA PRO A 21 -23.21 2.50 -0.08
C PRO A 21 -22.94 1.52 1.07
N GLY A 22 -21.67 1.41 1.48
CA GLY A 22 -21.24 0.63 2.63
C GLY A 22 -21.18 1.39 3.95
N TYR A 23 -21.78 2.57 4.06
CA TYR A 23 -21.84 3.34 5.30
C TYR A 23 -22.37 2.51 6.47
N GLY A 24 -21.72 2.60 7.61
CA GLY A 24 -22.08 1.86 8.81
C GLY A 24 -21.65 0.39 8.85
N LYS A 25 -21.25 -0.20 7.72
CA LYS A 25 -20.75 -1.58 7.65
C LYS A 25 -19.27 -1.66 8.07
N TYR A 26 -18.88 -2.84 8.53
CA TYR A 26 -17.51 -3.11 8.98
C TYR A 26 -16.72 -3.84 7.90
N TYR A 27 -15.46 -3.44 7.70
CA TYR A 27 -14.57 -3.96 6.66
C TYR A 27 -13.21 -4.34 7.24
N PRO A 28 -12.57 -5.41 6.73
CA PRO A 28 -11.23 -5.78 7.14
C PRO A 28 -10.21 -4.73 6.68
N LYS A 29 -9.25 -4.45 7.53
CA LYS A 29 -8.11 -3.58 7.27
C LYS A 29 -6.83 -4.25 7.78
N ALA A 30 -5.77 -4.25 6.98
CA ALA A 30 -4.46 -4.74 7.41
C ALA A 30 -3.95 -3.96 8.63
N VAL A 31 -3.37 -4.67 9.59
CA VAL A 31 -2.58 -4.05 10.66
C VAL A 31 -1.24 -3.64 10.06
N GLU A 32 -0.98 -2.35 9.98
CA GLU A 32 0.27 -1.80 9.47
C GLU A 32 1.36 -1.99 10.51
N LYS A 33 2.31 -2.89 10.22
CA LYS A 33 3.53 -3.08 11.02
C LYS A 33 4.59 -2.04 10.64
N GLN A 34 5.69 -2.04 11.35
CA GLN A 34 6.80 -1.14 11.06
C GLN A 34 7.35 -1.35 9.64
N THR A 35 7.60 -0.27 8.92
CA THR A 35 8.25 -0.33 7.62
C THR A 35 9.69 -0.81 7.77
N ILE A 36 10.04 -1.87 7.04
CA ILE A 36 11.40 -2.40 7.01
C ILE A 36 12.25 -1.51 6.09
N SER A 37 13.32 -0.93 6.62
CA SER A 37 14.27 -0.13 5.83
C SER A 37 15.10 -1.01 4.88
N LEU A 38 15.75 -0.39 3.89
CA LEU A 38 16.68 -1.10 3.01
C LEU A 38 17.74 -1.88 3.81
N ARG A 39 18.32 -1.25 4.84
CA ARG A 39 19.29 -1.91 5.73
C ARG A 39 18.70 -3.12 6.45
N GLY A 40 17.46 -2.99 6.94
CA GLY A 40 16.74 -4.10 7.59
C GLY A 40 16.48 -5.25 6.61
N LEU A 41 16.10 -4.93 5.36
CA LEU A 41 15.92 -5.93 4.30
C LEU A 41 17.26 -6.64 3.98
N CYS A 42 18.37 -5.90 3.86
CA CYS A 42 19.70 -6.48 3.60
C CYS A 42 20.16 -7.40 4.73
N ASN A 43 19.90 -7.04 5.99
CA ASN A 43 20.18 -7.92 7.14
C ASN A 43 19.39 -9.22 7.01
N HIS A 44 18.08 -9.14 6.80
CA HIS A 44 17.22 -10.30 6.61
C HIS A 44 17.68 -11.21 5.47
N MET A 45 18.04 -10.62 4.31
CA MET A 45 18.58 -11.40 3.17
C MET A 45 19.90 -12.09 3.50
N ALA A 46 20.79 -11.45 4.26
CA ALA A 46 22.06 -12.02 4.67
C ALA A 46 21.89 -13.20 5.66
N GLU A 47 20.87 -13.15 6.50
CA GLU A 47 20.53 -14.19 7.47
C GLU A 47 19.96 -15.48 6.83
N HIS A 48 19.45 -15.39 5.58
CA HIS A 48 18.91 -16.53 4.83
C HIS A 48 19.97 -17.39 4.12
N ASN A 49 21.08 -17.70 4.80
CA ASN A 49 22.21 -18.51 4.26
C ASN A 49 22.80 -17.95 2.95
N SER A 50 22.79 -16.63 2.81
CA SER A 50 23.36 -15.96 1.64
C SER A 50 24.90 -16.07 1.66
N ILE A 51 25.49 -16.40 0.50
CA ILE A 51 26.95 -16.31 0.30
C ILE A 51 27.44 -14.86 0.22
N TYR A 52 26.51 -13.90 0.07
CA TYR A 52 26.80 -12.48 0.00
C TYR A 52 26.63 -11.81 1.35
N GLY A 53 27.63 -11.06 1.77
CA GLY A 53 27.54 -10.23 2.97
C GLY A 53 26.53 -9.08 2.78
N ARG A 54 25.98 -8.61 3.89
CA ARG A 54 25.00 -7.50 3.93
C ARG A 54 25.42 -6.29 3.09
N ASP A 55 26.70 -5.91 3.15
CA ASP A 55 27.18 -4.68 2.50
C ASP A 55 27.22 -4.82 0.97
N ILE A 56 27.50 -6.02 0.46
CA ILE A 56 27.41 -6.35 -0.96
C ILE A 56 25.95 -6.28 -1.42
N ILE A 57 25.05 -6.93 -0.68
CA ILE A 57 23.61 -6.89 -0.96
C ILE A 57 23.11 -5.44 -1.00
N GLN A 58 23.47 -4.64 0.00
CA GLN A 58 23.07 -3.23 0.08
C GLN A 58 23.59 -2.43 -1.12
N GLY A 59 24.86 -2.61 -1.52
CA GLY A 59 25.43 -1.93 -2.67
C GLY A 59 24.71 -2.26 -3.98
N VAL A 60 24.39 -3.53 -4.20
CA VAL A 60 23.62 -3.99 -5.37
C VAL A 60 22.22 -3.39 -5.40
N LEU A 61 21.48 -3.44 -4.27
CA LEU A 61 20.13 -2.90 -4.20
C LEU A 61 20.08 -1.37 -4.35
N MET A 62 21.06 -0.64 -3.83
CA MET A 62 21.19 0.80 -4.05
C MET A 62 21.45 1.12 -5.54
N LYS A 63 22.34 0.39 -6.19
CA LYS A 63 22.58 0.56 -7.63
C LYS A 63 21.35 0.21 -8.46
N MET A 64 20.69 -0.88 -8.14
CA MET A 64 19.43 -1.28 -8.78
C MET A 64 18.38 -0.17 -8.69
N SER A 65 18.18 0.41 -7.50
CA SER A 65 17.21 1.48 -7.28
C SER A 65 17.48 2.70 -8.17
N SER A 66 18.75 3.13 -8.29
CA SER A 66 19.12 4.27 -9.14
C SER A 66 18.92 3.96 -10.63
N CYS A 67 19.31 2.78 -11.10
CA CYS A 67 19.13 2.37 -12.51
C CYS A 67 17.66 2.20 -12.89
N ILE A 68 16.83 1.65 -11.98
CA ILE A 68 15.38 1.54 -12.20
C ILE A 68 14.76 2.94 -12.37
N SER A 69 15.10 3.88 -11.49
CA SER A 69 14.57 5.26 -11.57
C SER A 69 14.99 5.95 -12.89
N GLU A 70 16.22 5.76 -13.33
CA GLU A 70 16.73 6.29 -14.60
C GLU A 70 15.95 5.74 -15.79
N LEU A 71 15.82 4.41 -15.90
CA LEU A 71 15.14 3.76 -17.02
C LEU A 71 13.62 4.06 -17.04
N LEU A 72 12.98 4.11 -15.87
CA LEU A 72 11.57 4.49 -15.78
C LEU A 72 11.33 5.93 -16.22
N SER A 73 12.26 6.85 -15.94
CA SER A 73 12.16 8.25 -16.38
C SER A 73 12.25 8.38 -17.91
N GLN A 74 12.87 7.41 -18.58
CA GLN A 74 12.92 7.32 -20.04
C GLN A 74 11.68 6.63 -20.66
N GLY A 75 10.73 6.21 -19.81
CA GLY A 75 9.49 5.54 -20.26
C GLY A 75 9.60 4.02 -20.37
N ASN A 76 10.71 3.40 -19.97
CA ASN A 76 10.91 1.95 -20.07
C ASN A 76 10.26 1.23 -18.87
N PRO A 77 9.29 0.31 -19.04
CA PRO A 77 8.85 -0.58 -17.98
C PRO A 77 9.98 -1.54 -17.57
N ILE A 78 10.08 -1.80 -16.26
CA ILE A 78 11.13 -2.68 -15.72
C ILE A 78 10.46 -3.88 -15.05
N LYS A 79 10.72 -5.08 -15.57
CA LYS A 79 10.30 -6.33 -14.95
C LYS A 79 11.41 -6.87 -14.05
N ILE A 80 11.05 -7.26 -12.84
CA ILE A 80 11.88 -8.06 -11.93
C ILE A 80 11.17 -9.39 -11.76
N ASP A 81 11.79 -10.46 -12.27
CA ASP A 81 11.21 -11.80 -12.21
C ASP A 81 11.00 -12.23 -10.75
N GLY A 82 9.89 -12.89 -10.46
CA GLY A 82 9.49 -13.25 -9.10
C GLY A 82 8.87 -12.11 -8.27
N LEU A 83 8.99 -10.84 -8.74
CA LEU A 83 8.44 -9.69 -8.02
C LEU A 83 7.31 -9.03 -8.81
N GLY A 84 7.59 -8.57 -10.02
CA GLY A 84 6.60 -7.89 -10.85
C GLY A 84 7.20 -6.83 -11.76
N THR A 85 6.34 -5.97 -12.31
CA THR A 85 6.74 -4.95 -13.28
C THR A 85 6.43 -3.55 -12.77
N PHE A 86 7.41 -2.69 -12.79
CA PHE A 86 7.27 -1.24 -12.60
C PHE A 86 6.97 -0.60 -13.95
N VAL A 87 5.86 0.16 -14.03
CA VAL A 87 5.39 0.76 -15.29
C VAL A 87 5.22 2.26 -15.08
N PRO A 88 5.90 3.12 -15.88
CA PRO A 88 5.63 4.54 -15.86
C PRO A 88 4.23 4.82 -16.44
N THR A 89 3.49 5.71 -15.82
CA THR A 89 2.15 6.13 -16.25
C THR A 89 2.02 7.63 -16.15
N VAL A 90 1.15 8.21 -16.99
CA VAL A 90 0.90 9.65 -17.03
C VAL A 90 -0.44 9.96 -16.37
N GLU A 91 -0.46 10.97 -15.52
CA GLU A 91 -1.69 11.60 -15.01
C GLU A 91 -1.99 12.83 -15.84
N SER A 92 -3.15 12.84 -16.49
CA SER A 92 -3.63 13.98 -17.26
C SER A 92 -4.39 14.98 -16.38
N THR A 93 -4.46 16.24 -16.82
CA THR A 93 -5.40 17.23 -16.27
C THR A 93 -6.85 16.83 -16.59
N LYS A 94 -7.80 17.33 -15.80
CA LYS A 94 -9.23 17.00 -15.98
C LYS A 94 -9.82 17.52 -17.29
N GLU A 95 -9.30 18.62 -17.80
CA GLU A 95 -9.89 19.34 -18.91
C GLU A 95 -9.54 18.74 -20.28
N GLY A 96 -8.39 18.06 -20.39
CA GLY A 96 -7.96 17.53 -21.68
C GLY A 96 -7.84 18.59 -22.77
N ILE A 97 -7.72 18.17 -24.03
CA ILE A 97 -7.68 19.07 -25.20
C ILE A 97 -8.74 18.65 -26.22
N THR A 98 -9.44 19.61 -26.81
CA THR A 98 -10.41 19.35 -27.88
C THR A 98 -9.72 18.99 -29.20
N ARG A 99 -10.42 18.23 -30.07
CA ARG A 99 -9.90 17.89 -31.40
C ARG A 99 -9.55 19.17 -32.23
N ALA A 100 -10.37 20.19 -32.14
CA ALA A 100 -10.13 21.44 -32.86
C ALA A 100 -8.82 22.11 -32.41
N ALA A 101 -8.63 22.27 -31.09
CA ALA A 101 -7.42 22.85 -30.54
C ALA A 101 -6.17 21.99 -30.82
N LEU A 102 -6.30 20.66 -30.86
CA LEU A 102 -5.21 19.77 -31.24
C LEU A 102 -4.79 19.97 -32.71
N LEU A 103 -5.76 20.13 -33.64
CA LEU A 103 -5.50 20.41 -35.06
C LEU A 103 -4.89 21.79 -35.28
N GLU A 104 -5.18 22.75 -34.41
CA GLU A 104 -4.57 24.08 -34.39
C GLU A 104 -3.15 24.11 -33.80
N GLY A 105 -2.60 22.96 -33.42
CA GLY A 105 -1.26 22.87 -32.84
C GLY A 105 -1.15 23.37 -31.39
N LYS A 106 -2.26 23.52 -30.66
CA LYS A 106 -2.29 24.02 -29.28
C LYS A 106 -1.90 23.00 -28.23
N TRP A 107 -1.37 21.82 -28.63
CA TRP A 107 -0.88 20.81 -27.69
C TRP A 107 0.38 21.29 -26.97
N ASN A 108 0.35 21.16 -25.63
CA ASN A 108 1.52 21.39 -24.80
C ASN A 108 1.52 20.35 -23.65
N ALA A 109 2.54 19.50 -23.62
CA ALA A 109 2.65 18.44 -22.61
C ALA A 109 2.64 19.01 -21.18
N ASN A 110 3.34 20.12 -20.93
CA ASN A 110 3.40 20.74 -19.60
C ASN A 110 2.05 21.28 -19.11
N THR A 111 1.12 21.56 -20.05
CA THR A 111 -0.23 22.03 -19.71
C THR A 111 -1.16 20.85 -19.40
N TYR A 112 -1.04 19.75 -20.14
CA TYR A 112 -2.00 18.64 -20.08
C TYR A 112 -1.52 17.43 -19.26
N VAL A 113 -0.22 17.34 -18.98
CA VAL A 113 0.36 16.32 -18.09
C VAL A 113 0.49 16.91 -16.69
N LYS A 114 -0.29 16.38 -15.74
CA LYS A 114 -0.25 16.79 -14.34
C LYS A 114 0.92 16.13 -13.59
N GLY A 115 1.26 14.90 -13.96
CA GLY A 115 2.34 14.17 -13.34
C GLY A 115 2.68 12.86 -14.05
N VAL A 116 3.84 12.31 -13.70
CA VAL A 116 4.25 10.96 -14.08
C VAL A 116 4.38 10.12 -12.83
N HIS A 117 3.76 8.95 -12.82
CA HIS A 117 3.71 8.04 -11.69
C HIS A 117 4.31 6.69 -12.04
N ILE A 118 4.78 5.99 -11.04
CA ILE A 118 5.23 4.60 -11.16
C ILE A 118 4.13 3.70 -10.61
N ARG A 119 3.61 2.80 -11.45
CA ARG A 119 2.66 1.76 -11.04
C ARG A 119 3.38 0.44 -10.95
N PHE A 120 3.23 -0.25 -9.84
CA PHE A 120 3.69 -1.61 -9.67
C PHE A 120 2.58 -2.60 -10.07
N LYS A 121 2.94 -3.58 -10.91
CA LYS A 121 2.10 -4.72 -11.28
C LYS A 121 2.75 -5.98 -10.73
N PRO A 122 2.16 -6.66 -9.74
CA PRO A 122 2.69 -7.90 -9.18
C PRO A 122 2.87 -8.99 -10.23
N GLU A 123 3.86 -9.88 -10.03
CA GLU A 123 4.06 -11.03 -10.90
C GLU A 123 2.85 -11.98 -10.83
N GLY A 124 2.38 -12.40 -11.99
CA GLY A 124 1.21 -13.25 -12.14
C GLY A 124 1.49 -14.58 -12.86
N SER A 125 2.78 -14.94 -13.03
CA SER A 125 3.16 -16.23 -13.66
C SER A 125 2.68 -17.42 -12.83
N ALA A 126 2.73 -18.63 -13.42
CA ALA A 126 2.32 -19.84 -12.73
C ALA A 126 3.25 -20.22 -11.58
N GLU A 127 4.52 -19.83 -11.66
CA GLU A 127 5.56 -20.20 -10.71
C GLU A 127 5.72 -19.20 -9.56
N ASP A 128 5.61 -17.90 -9.86
CA ASP A 128 5.86 -16.80 -8.90
C ASP A 128 4.64 -15.86 -8.81
N LYS A 129 3.54 -16.37 -8.24
CA LYS A 129 2.31 -15.58 -8.09
C LYS A 129 2.33 -14.76 -6.81
N ILE A 130 2.50 -13.44 -6.92
CA ILE A 130 2.22 -12.50 -5.83
C ILE A 130 0.97 -11.64 -6.13
N THR A 131 0.03 -12.21 -6.88
CA THR A 131 -1.30 -11.62 -7.05
C THR A 131 -2.06 -11.62 -5.72
N SER A 132 -3.07 -10.79 -5.58
CA SER A 132 -3.85 -10.66 -4.33
C SER A 132 -4.41 -11.99 -3.82
N VAL A 133 -4.84 -12.89 -4.71
CA VAL A 133 -5.37 -14.21 -4.34
C VAL A 133 -4.25 -15.14 -3.87
N ALA A 134 -3.20 -15.31 -4.67
CA ALA A 134 -2.08 -16.18 -4.32
C ALA A 134 -1.35 -15.69 -3.06
N PHE A 135 -1.19 -14.38 -2.89
CA PHE A 135 -0.58 -13.81 -1.69
C PHE A 135 -1.42 -14.07 -0.43
N LYS A 136 -2.76 -14.01 -0.54
CA LYS A 136 -3.65 -14.40 0.55
C LYS A 136 -3.45 -15.86 0.97
N ASP A 137 -3.27 -16.77 0.00
CA ASP A 137 -3.09 -18.20 0.26
C ASP A 137 -1.73 -18.51 0.94
N MET A 138 -0.76 -17.62 0.80
CA MET A 138 0.53 -17.69 1.51
C MET A 138 0.45 -17.23 2.97
N CYS A 139 -0.63 -16.59 3.38
CA CYS A 139 -0.81 -16.01 4.70
C CYS A 139 -1.79 -16.81 5.55
N SER A 140 -1.58 -16.86 6.87
CA SER A 140 -2.59 -17.23 7.85
C SER A 140 -3.26 -15.96 8.36
N LEU A 141 -4.54 -15.75 8.01
CA LEU A 141 -5.26 -14.55 8.42
C LEU A 141 -5.67 -14.65 9.88
N ALA A 142 -5.42 -13.61 10.67
CA ALA A 142 -5.84 -13.51 12.06
C ALA A 142 -6.52 -12.15 12.30
N THR A 143 -7.72 -12.18 12.90
CA THR A 143 -8.38 -10.97 13.35
C THR A 143 -7.77 -10.53 14.67
N TYR A 144 -7.21 -9.32 14.70
CA TYR A 144 -6.61 -8.75 15.90
C TYR A 144 -7.67 -8.03 16.75
N GLY A 145 -8.47 -7.11 16.14
CA GLY A 145 -9.49 -6.40 16.88
C GLY A 145 -10.33 -5.45 16.00
N VAL A 146 -11.11 -4.61 16.66
CA VAL A 146 -11.89 -3.55 16.02
C VAL A 146 -11.17 -2.21 16.18
N GLU A 147 -10.86 -1.55 15.06
CA GLU A 147 -10.23 -0.22 15.03
C GLU A 147 -11.33 0.84 14.97
N GLU A 148 -11.37 1.70 15.97
CA GLU A 148 -12.27 2.84 16.05
C GLU A 148 -11.48 4.16 16.11
N LYS A 149 -12.04 5.21 15.51
CA LYS A 149 -11.52 6.57 15.67
C LYS A 149 -12.18 7.19 16.89
N VAL A 150 -11.37 7.52 17.88
CA VAL A 150 -11.83 8.25 19.06
C VAL A 150 -11.48 9.73 18.88
N ASP A 151 -12.48 10.59 18.96
CA ASP A 151 -12.28 12.04 18.93
C ASP A 151 -11.77 12.50 20.31
N LEU A 152 -10.59 13.09 20.32
CA LEU A 152 -9.98 13.70 21.52
C LEU A 152 -10.03 15.22 21.46
N THR A 153 -10.79 15.79 20.55
CA THR A 153 -10.87 17.23 20.39
C THR A 153 -11.48 17.85 21.66
N PRO A 154 -10.79 18.75 22.37
CA PRO A 154 -11.37 19.46 23.51
C PRO A 154 -12.61 20.24 23.08
N GLU A 155 -13.66 20.26 23.91
CA GLU A 155 -14.92 20.94 23.60
C GLU A 155 -14.77 22.44 23.28
N GLU A 156 -13.74 23.09 23.82
CA GLU A 156 -13.45 24.51 23.61
C GLU A 156 -12.53 24.79 22.40
N SER A 157 -12.16 23.77 21.61
CA SER A 157 -11.26 23.94 20.49
C SER A 157 -11.99 24.24 19.18
N ASP A 158 -11.25 24.90 18.26
CA ASP A 158 -11.74 25.18 16.89
C ASP A 158 -12.25 23.91 16.19
N PRO A 159 -13.52 23.85 15.77
CA PRO A 159 -14.11 22.66 15.11
C PRO A 159 -13.38 22.19 13.86
N SER A 160 -12.55 23.04 13.24
CA SER A 160 -11.74 22.70 12.07
C SER A 160 -10.47 21.90 12.42
N LYS A 161 -10.06 21.84 13.68
CA LYS A 161 -8.83 21.21 14.18
C LYS A 161 -9.11 19.94 14.99
N LYS A 162 -9.90 19.03 14.44
CA LYS A 162 -10.25 17.77 15.11
C LYS A 162 -9.03 16.87 15.31
N GLN A 163 -8.86 16.37 16.54
CA GLN A 163 -7.83 15.42 16.92
C GLN A 163 -8.43 14.03 17.10
N TYR A 164 -7.93 13.07 16.34
CA TYR A 164 -8.39 11.68 16.42
C TYR A 164 -7.24 10.76 16.77
N ILE A 165 -7.52 9.80 17.66
CA ILE A 165 -6.65 8.64 17.85
C ILE A 165 -7.35 7.38 17.31
N LYS A 166 -6.55 6.39 16.94
CA LYS A 166 -7.03 5.07 16.60
C LYS A 166 -6.93 4.21 17.84
N LYS A 167 -8.09 3.79 18.39
CA LYS A 167 -8.17 2.79 19.45
C LYS A 167 -8.44 1.45 18.80
N VAL A 168 -7.69 0.42 19.18
CA VAL A 168 -7.95 -0.96 18.77
C VAL A 168 -8.35 -1.76 20.00
N THR A 169 -9.53 -2.35 19.98
CA THR A 169 -10.06 -3.21 21.03
C THR A 169 -10.08 -4.65 20.51
N PRO A 170 -9.57 -5.64 21.25
CA PRO A 170 -9.69 -7.05 20.86
C PRO A 170 -11.13 -7.40 20.49
N LEU A 171 -11.33 -8.25 19.48
CA LEU A 171 -12.66 -8.51 18.93
C LEU A 171 -13.65 -9.03 19.97
N GLU A 172 -13.20 -9.92 20.84
CA GLU A 172 -14.05 -10.51 21.89
C GLU A 172 -14.48 -9.46 22.93
N ASP A 173 -13.55 -8.61 23.34
CA ASP A 173 -13.81 -7.52 24.31
C ASP A 173 -14.76 -6.49 23.72
N TRP A 174 -14.55 -6.11 22.45
CA TRP A 174 -15.42 -5.19 21.75
C TRP A 174 -16.87 -5.72 21.65
N ILE A 175 -17.02 -7.02 21.32
CA ILE A 175 -18.34 -7.66 21.27
C ILE A 175 -19.02 -7.65 22.66
N ALA A 176 -18.26 -7.91 23.73
CA ALA A 176 -18.76 -7.88 25.08
C ALA A 176 -19.20 -6.47 25.49
N GLU A 177 -18.38 -5.44 25.19
CA GLU A 177 -18.72 -4.03 25.43
C GLU A 177 -20.01 -3.61 24.70
N GLN A 178 -20.16 -3.97 23.42
CA GLN A 178 -21.36 -3.62 22.65
C GLN A 178 -22.62 -4.31 23.15
N LYS A 179 -22.53 -5.57 23.62
CA LYS A 179 -23.67 -6.28 24.22
C LYS A 179 -24.08 -5.72 25.59
N ALA A 180 -23.15 -5.12 26.32
CA ALA A 180 -23.43 -4.50 27.61
C ALA A 180 -24.08 -3.13 27.49
N GLN A 181 -23.98 -2.47 26.32
CA GLN A 181 -24.52 -1.14 26.04
C GLN A 181 -25.88 -1.15 25.34
N GLY A 182 -26.35 -2.29 24.86
CA GLY A 182 -27.64 -2.46 24.14
C GLY A 182 -28.62 -3.31 24.90
#